data_5e60a787e81a56179f52ddf4121ba333
#
_entry.id   5e60a787e81a56179f52ddf4121ba333
#
_cell.length_a   1.000
_cell.length_b   1.000
_cell.length_c   1.000
_cell.angle_alpha   90.00
_cell.angle_beta   90.00
_cell.angle_gamma   90.00
#
_symmetry.space_group_name_H-M   'P 1'
#
loop_
_entity.id
_entity.type
_entity.pdbx_description
1 polymer ?
#
loop_
_entity_poly.entity_id
_entity_poly.type
_entity_poly.pdbx_seq_one_letter_code
_entity_poly.pdbx_strand_id
1 'polypeptide(L)'
;VVRTINHPNIHMQFDTGAVTINQEDPLVVLRDNSALIGHVHLSEPDLLPLGDAGTDHQKCANALMMTHSDSVLTIEMVATKNEPHLASIKRALIIANKYYGTKVEGQKL
;
A
#
# COMPACT_ATOMS: atom_id res chain seq x y z
N VAL A 1 -4.49 3.59 -20.11
CA VAL A 1 -3.38 2.81 -20.71
C VAL A 1 -3.68 1.32 -20.56
N VAL A 2 -3.76 0.76 -19.34
CA VAL A 2 -3.95 -0.68 -19.12
C VAL A 2 -5.22 -1.23 -19.79
N ARG A 3 -6.37 -0.54 -19.69
CA ARG A 3 -7.61 -0.95 -20.37
C ARG A 3 -7.46 -0.96 -21.89
N THR A 4 -6.77 0.03 -22.44
CA THR A 4 -6.59 0.17 -23.88
C THR A 4 -5.70 -0.95 -24.44
N ILE A 5 -4.63 -1.30 -23.71
CA ILE A 5 -3.73 -2.38 -24.09
C ILE A 5 -4.44 -3.75 -23.98
N ASN A 6 -5.24 -3.94 -22.94
CA ASN A 6 -6.06 -5.13 -22.72
C ASN A 6 -5.28 -6.46 -22.92
N HIS A 7 -4.13 -6.57 -22.26
CA HIS A 7 -3.28 -7.76 -22.34
C HIS A 7 -3.24 -8.47 -20.98
N PRO A 8 -3.33 -9.81 -20.93
CA PRO A 8 -3.43 -10.56 -19.65
C PRO A 8 -2.20 -10.42 -18.74
N ASN A 9 -1.05 -10.04 -19.27
CA ASN A 9 0.19 -9.83 -18.49
C ASN A 9 0.45 -8.36 -18.11
N ILE A 10 -0.48 -7.46 -18.42
CA ILE A 10 -0.35 -6.03 -18.10
C ILE A 10 -1.44 -5.63 -17.11
N HIS A 11 -1.02 -5.22 -15.92
CA HIS A 11 -1.90 -4.85 -14.81
C HIS A 11 -1.56 -3.47 -14.27
N MET A 12 -2.49 -2.92 -13.48
CA MET A 12 -2.24 -1.72 -12.67
C MET A 12 -1.56 -2.10 -11.36
N GLN A 13 -0.74 -1.21 -10.87
CA GLN A 13 -0.33 -1.17 -9.48
C GLN A 13 -1.21 -0.18 -8.72
N PHE A 14 -1.73 -0.58 -7.57
CA PHE A 14 -2.31 0.33 -6.58
C PHE A 14 -1.21 0.78 -5.62
N ASP A 15 -1.16 2.08 -5.32
CA ASP A 15 -0.12 2.67 -4.48
C ASP A 15 -0.74 3.65 -3.49
N THR A 16 -0.50 3.44 -2.19
CA THR A 16 -1.15 4.23 -1.15
C THR A 16 -0.65 5.67 -1.09
N GLY A 17 0.62 5.91 -1.39
CA GLY A 17 1.19 7.26 -1.47
C GLY A 17 0.66 8.02 -2.68
N ALA A 18 0.51 7.35 -3.83
CA ALA A 18 -0.03 7.96 -5.05
C ALA A 18 -1.47 8.44 -4.87
N VAL A 19 -2.35 7.62 -4.30
CA VAL A 19 -3.74 8.05 -4.03
C VAL A 19 -3.81 9.17 -3.00
N THR A 20 -2.85 9.23 -2.07
CA THR A 20 -2.73 10.33 -1.10
C THR A 20 -2.33 11.62 -1.80
N ILE A 21 -1.31 11.61 -2.65
CA ILE A 21 -0.86 12.77 -3.42
C ILE A 21 -1.97 13.31 -4.30
N ASN A 22 -2.69 12.41 -4.97
CA ASN A 22 -3.77 12.75 -5.90
C ASN A 22 -5.09 13.07 -5.19
N GLN A 23 -5.17 12.94 -3.87
CA GLN A 23 -6.39 13.15 -3.08
C GLN A 23 -7.57 12.28 -3.55
N GLU A 24 -7.26 11.06 -3.97
CA GLU A 24 -8.24 10.07 -4.42
C GLU A 24 -8.78 9.25 -3.23
N ASP A 25 -10.01 8.77 -3.36
CA ASP A 25 -10.58 7.81 -2.42
C ASP A 25 -10.07 6.40 -2.74
N PRO A 26 -9.31 5.75 -1.85
CA PRO A 26 -8.74 4.44 -2.11
C PRO A 26 -9.81 3.38 -2.42
N LEU A 27 -10.99 3.43 -1.78
CA LEU A 27 -12.04 2.46 -2.06
C LEU A 27 -12.62 2.62 -3.47
N VAL A 28 -12.79 3.86 -3.93
CA VAL A 28 -13.28 4.14 -5.29
C VAL A 28 -12.27 3.65 -6.33
N VAL A 29 -10.98 3.97 -6.13
CA VAL A 29 -9.92 3.55 -7.06
C VAL A 29 -9.83 2.02 -7.14
N LEU A 30 -9.82 1.34 -5.99
CA LEU A 30 -9.72 -0.11 -5.93
C LEU A 30 -10.94 -0.81 -6.54
N ARG A 31 -12.15 -0.34 -6.21
CA ARG A 31 -13.39 -0.92 -6.72
C ARG A 31 -13.53 -0.74 -8.23
N ASP A 32 -13.32 0.49 -8.71
CA ASP A 32 -13.56 0.82 -10.11
C ASP A 32 -12.52 0.22 -11.07
N ASN A 33 -11.36 -0.19 -10.54
CA ASN A 33 -10.27 -0.81 -11.29
C ASN A 33 -9.94 -2.24 -10.82
N SER A 34 -10.82 -2.88 -10.08
CA SER A 34 -10.56 -4.14 -9.38
C SER A 34 -9.95 -5.23 -10.27
N ALA A 35 -10.52 -5.43 -11.46
CA ALA A 35 -10.05 -6.44 -12.41
C ALA A 35 -8.68 -6.14 -13.03
N LEU A 36 -8.21 -4.89 -12.95
CA LEU A 36 -6.95 -4.45 -13.54
C LEU A 36 -5.78 -4.44 -12.56
N ILE A 37 -6.06 -4.43 -11.26
CA ILE A 37 -5.04 -4.32 -10.22
C ILE A 37 -4.39 -5.68 -9.99
N GLY A 38 -3.08 -5.76 -10.21
CA GLY A 38 -2.29 -6.97 -10.03
C GLY A 38 -1.18 -6.85 -8.99
N HIS A 39 -0.96 -5.66 -8.44
CA HIS A 39 0.07 -5.41 -7.44
C HIS A 39 -0.29 -4.25 -6.52
N VAL A 40 0.17 -4.30 -5.28
CA VAL A 40 -0.12 -3.27 -4.27
C VAL A 40 1.19 -2.82 -3.61
N HIS A 41 1.47 -1.53 -3.67
CA HIS A 41 2.50 -0.89 -2.87
C HIS A 41 1.90 -0.13 -1.69
N LEU A 42 2.48 -0.35 -0.53
CA LEU A 42 2.30 0.50 0.64
C LEU A 42 3.41 1.55 0.62
N SER A 43 3.06 2.78 0.43
CA SER A 43 4.01 3.89 0.34
C SER A 43 3.44 5.15 0.97
N GLU A 44 4.28 6.15 1.07
CA GLU A 44 3.94 7.50 1.50
C GLU A 44 4.27 8.49 0.36
N PRO A 45 3.70 9.71 0.37
CA PRO A 45 4.21 10.79 -0.44
C PRO A 45 5.74 10.93 -0.31
N ASP A 46 6.41 11.18 -1.43
CA ASP A 46 7.87 11.25 -1.54
C ASP A 46 8.62 9.96 -1.13
N LEU A 47 7.90 8.84 -1.06
CA LEU A 47 8.42 7.54 -0.64
C LEU A 47 9.09 7.55 0.74
N LEU A 48 8.65 8.42 1.63
CA LEU A 48 9.10 8.43 3.02
C LEU A 48 8.69 7.11 3.72
N PRO A 49 9.32 6.74 4.84
CA PRO A 49 8.90 5.57 5.61
C PRO A 49 7.43 5.64 6.01
N LEU A 50 6.77 4.50 6.04
CA LEU A 50 5.34 4.41 6.36
C LEU A 50 5.02 5.12 7.70
N GLY A 51 4.02 5.96 7.67
CA GLY A 51 3.58 6.78 8.81
C GLY A 51 4.20 8.18 8.87
N ASP A 52 5.16 8.51 8.00
CA ASP A 52 5.90 9.77 8.09
C ASP A 52 5.34 10.91 7.23
N ALA A 53 4.45 10.64 6.29
CA ALA A 53 3.96 11.66 5.34
C ALA A 53 2.43 11.76 5.22
N GLY A 54 1.69 11.21 6.16
CA GLY A 54 0.26 11.48 6.33
C GLY A 54 -0.69 10.67 5.46
N THR A 55 -0.23 9.59 4.81
CA THR A 55 -1.14 8.63 4.19
C THR A 55 -2.12 8.08 5.23
N ASP A 56 -3.42 8.10 4.91
CA ASP A 56 -4.44 7.46 5.76
C ASP A 56 -4.41 5.94 5.57
N HIS A 57 -3.46 5.30 6.25
CA HIS A 57 -3.28 3.86 6.17
C HIS A 57 -4.48 3.06 6.68
N GLN A 58 -5.25 3.59 7.63
CA GLN A 58 -6.46 2.92 8.08
C GLN A 58 -7.51 2.86 6.97
N LYS A 59 -7.71 3.97 6.27
CA LYS A 59 -8.64 4.05 5.14
C LYS A 59 -8.20 3.15 3.98
N CYS A 60 -6.91 3.17 3.65
CA CYS A 60 -6.35 2.30 2.61
C CYS A 60 -6.48 0.80 2.99
N ALA A 61 -6.19 0.44 4.23
CA ALA A 61 -6.30 -0.94 4.70
C ALA A 61 -7.75 -1.44 4.66
N ASN A 62 -8.71 -0.63 5.09
CA ASN A 62 -10.12 -0.97 5.01
C ASN A 62 -10.56 -1.20 3.55
N ALA A 63 -10.14 -0.33 2.65
CA ALA A 63 -10.46 -0.45 1.23
C ALA A 63 -9.85 -1.72 0.60
N LEU A 64 -8.60 -2.04 0.90
CA LEU A 64 -7.93 -3.26 0.44
C LEU A 64 -8.59 -4.51 1.00
N MET A 65 -8.98 -4.53 2.27
CA MET A 65 -9.68 -5.64 2.89
C MET A 65 -11.01 -5.95 2.18
N MET A 66 -11.73 -4.91 1.76
CA MET A 66 -13.01 -5.04 1.08
C MET A 66 -12.88 -5.49 -0.38
N THR A 67 -11.75 -5.26 -1.04
CA THR A 67 -11.62 -5.41 -2.49
C THR A 67 -10.53 -6.41 -2.92
N HIS A 68 -9.41 -6.44 -2.20
CA HIS A 68 -8.19 -7.17 -2.57
C HIS A 68 -7.53 -7.82 -1.34
N SER A 69 -8.31 -8.51 -0.52
CA SER A 69 -7.84 -9.09 0.76
C SER A 69 -6.72 -10.11 0.62
N ASP A 70 -6.59 -10.75 -0.55
CA ASP A 70 -5.58 -11.78 -0.82
C ASP A 70 -4.31 -11.23 -1.50
N SER A 71 -4.22 -9.90 -1.69
CA SER A 71 -3.05 -9.30 -2.34
C SER A 71 -1.82 -9.35 -1.45
N VAL A 72 -0.68 -9.62 -2.07
CA VAL A 72 0.62 -9.37 -1.43
C VAL A 72 0.84 -7.86 -1.36
N LEU A 73 1.19 -7.37 -0.18
CA LEU A 73 1.44 -5.95 0.07
C LEU A 73 2.94 -5.72 0.18
N THR A 74 3.48 -4.87 -0.66
CA THR A 74 4.91 -4.57 -0.71
C THR A 74 5.15 -3.15 -0.24
N ILE A 75 6.02 -2.97 0.76
CA ILE A 75 6.43 -1.64 1.21
C ILE A 75 7.41 -1.05 0.18
N GLU A 76 7.11 0.15 -0.29
CA GLU A 76 8.02 0.94 -1.10
C GLU A 76 8.43 2.20 -0.36
N MET A 77 9.73 2.38 -0.13
CA MET A 77 10.29 3.53 0.57
C MET A 77 11.73 3.79 0.13
N VAL A 78 12.17 5.04 0.22
CA VAL A 78 13.58 5.41 0.00
C VAL A 78 14.36 5.35 1.31
N ALA A 79 15.68 5.29 1.19
CA ALA A 79 16.58 5.35 2.33
C ALA A 79 16.47 6.70 3.05
N THR A 80 16.46 6.67 4.37
CA THR A 80 16.48 7.87 5.21
C THR A 80 17.91 8.37 5.41
N LYS A 81 18.05 9.70 5.56
CA LYS A 81 19.38 10.32 5.75
C LYS A 81 19.81 10.37 7.21
N ASN A 82 18.88 10.34 8.15
CA ASN A 82 19.10 10.68 9.56
C ASN A 82 18.94 9.52 10.53
N GLU A 83 18.74 8.31 10.03
CA GLU A 83 18.64 7.10 10.85
C GLU A 83 19.25 5.90 10.11
N PRO A 84 19.67 4.84 10.82
CA PRO A 84 20.11 3.59 10.20
C PRO A 84 18.99 2.96 9.37
N HIS A 85 19.30 2.41 8.20
CA HIS A 85 18.31 1.81 7.30
C HIS A 85 17.50 0.70 7.99
N LEU A 86 18.14 -0.12 8.81
CA LEU A 86 17.44 -1.17 9.55
C LEU A 86 16.39 -0.62 10.52
N ALA A 87 16.67 0.51 11.14
CA ALA A 87 15.71 1.16 12.05
C ALA A 87 14.48 1.67 11.29
N SER A 88 14.68 2.33 10.14
CA SER A 88 13.58 2.81 9.31
C SER A 88 12.74 1.67 8.73
N ILE A 89 13.37 0.58 8.30
CA ILE A 89 12.66 -0.62 7.83
C ILE A 89 11.82 -1.25 8.94
N LYS A 90 12.38 -1.43 10.13
CA LYS A 90 11.63 -1.96 11.29
C LYS A 90 10.43 -1.09 11.64
N ARG A 91 10.60 0.22 11.64
CA ARG A 91 9.54 1.19 11.93
C ARG A 91 8.43 1.13 10.87
N ALA A 92 8.78 1.03 9.59
CA ALA A 92 7.83 0.86 8.50
C ALA A 92 7.05 -0.46 8.62
N LEU A 93 7.71 -1.56 8.97
CA LEU A 93 7.06 -2.86 9.21
C LEU A 93 6.07 -2.81 10.38
N ILE A 94 6.38 -2.08 11.46
CA ILE A 94 5.45 -1.88 12.58
C ILE A 94 4.18 -1.19 12.10
N ILE A 95 4.29 -0.14 11.29
CA ILE A 95 3.14 0.55 10.71
C ILE A 95 2.35 -0.36 9.75
N ALA A 96 3.04 -1.08 8.87
CA ALA A 96 2.38 -2.02 7.95
C ALA A 96 1.60 -3.10 8.72
N ASN A 97 2.19 -3.70 9.74
CA ASN A 97 1.52 -4.70 10.56
C ASN A 97 0.35 -4.13 11.35
N LYS A 98 0.47 -2.90 11.85
CA LYS A 98 -0.59 -2.23 12.60
C LYS A 98 -1.88 -2.08 11.78
N TYR A 99 -1.76 -1.65 10.53
CA TYR A 99 -2.91 -1.30 9.70
C TYR A 99 -3.34 -2.41 8.75
N TYR A 100 -2.39 -3.17 8.19
CA TYR A 100 -2.64 -4.16 7.14
C TYR A 100 -2.40 -5.60 7.60
N GLY A 101 -1.85 -5.80 8.79
CA GLY A 101 -1.61 -7.13 9.32
C GLY A 101 -2.92 -7.88 9.52
N THR A 102 -3.02 -9.08 8.95
CA THR A 102 -4.11 -9.99 9.28
C THR A 102 -3.88 -10.52 10.69
N LYS A 103 -4.84 -10.30 11.57
CA LYS A 103 -4.84 -10.97 12.87
C LYS A 103 -5.18 -12.44 12.61
N VAL A 104 -4.15 -13.25 12.41
CA VAL A 104 -4.30 -14.69 12.50
C VAL A 104 -4.25 -15.03 14.00
N GLU A 105 -5.32 -15.65 14.52
CA GLU A 105 -5.39 -16.09 15.90
C GLU A 105 -4.17 -16.97 16.21
N GLY A 106 -3.39 -16.58 17.25
CA GLY A 106 -2.18 -17.30 17.66
C GLY A 106 -0.86 -16.86 17.01
N GLN A 107 -0.83 -15.91 16.07
CA GLN A 107 0.42 -15.30 15.59
C GLN A 107 0.84 -14.13 16.48
N LYS A 108 2.00 -14.30 17.11
CA LYS A 108 2.74 -13.18 17.70
C LYS A 108 3.75 -12.69 16.66
N LEU A 109 3.60 -11.47 16.25
CA LEU A 109 4.61 -10.77 15.47
C LEU A 109 5.77 -10.32 16.37
#